data_a4b374096df31254e731135bf781d9f2
#
_entry.id   a4b374096df31254e731135bf781d9f2
#
_cell.length_a   1.000
_cell.length_b   1.000
_cell.length_c   1.000
_cell.angle_alpha   90.00
_cell.angle_beta   90.00
_cell.angle_gamma   90.00
#
_symmetry.space_group_name_H-M   'P 1'
#
loop_
_entity.id
_entity.type
_entity.pdbx_description
1 polymer ?
#
loop_
_entity_poly.entity_id
_entity_poly.type
_entity_poly.pdbx_seq_one_letter_code
_entity_poly.pdbx_strand_id
1 'polypeptide(L)'
;MTTLSISNLSVGYYGRAVLREISLEVRGGEVVALVGPNGVGKSTLIRAISGVTPATSGVVTLDGKDLAKLNSAERARQIAVVPQAVNLPDAFTVAEIVMMGRTPHLPLWGGERKRDCDVAWQAMQSTEIESLATRRVDELSGGERQRVVMARALAQEPRVLLLDEPTAHLDLKHQVAVLKLAQTLAQAHGLAVLATLHDLNQAAHYADRAALLTNGELRAVGRPVEVFTPAHLSSAYGLPVNVIPHPMYGTPLVLPDGKT
;
A
#
# COMPACT_ATOMS: atom_id res chain seq x y z
N MET A 1 10.90 -5.04 -16.27
CA MET A 1 9.58 -5.06 -15.60
C MET A 1 9.85 -4.90 -14.11
N THR A 2 9.15 -4.01 -13.41
CA THR A 2 9.38 -3.79 -11.97
C THR A 2 9.01 -5.05 -11.18
N THR A 3 9.89 -5.51 -10.29
CA THR A 3 9.62 -6.66 -9.42
C THR A 3 10.17 -6.41 -8.04
N LEU A 4 9.27 -6.27 -7.05
CA LEU A 4 9.61 -6.27 -5.64
C LEU A 4 9.60 -7.71 -5.14
N SER A 5 10.74 -8.20 -4.66
CA SER A 5 10.85 -9.56 -4.11
C SER A 5 11.26 -9.51 -2.65
N ILE A 6 10.50 -10.21 -1.83
CA ILE A 6 10.75 -10.41 -0.40
C ILE A 6 11.09 -11.87 -0.23
N SER A 7 12.24 -12.20 0.34
CA SER A 7 12.74 -13.57 0.48
C SER A 7 13.11 -13.87 1.93
N ASN A 8 12.39 -14.82 2.54
CA ASN A 8 12.58 -15.33 3.90
C ASN A 8 12.75 -14.22 4.96
N LEU A 9 11.97 -13.14 4.79
CA LEU A 9 12.05 -11.96 5.65
C LEU A 9 11.48 -12.25 7.02
N SER A 10 12.29 -12.05 8.06
CA SER A 10 11.83 -12.09 9.45
C SER A 10 12.05 -10.73 10.10
N VAL A 11 11.08 -10.33 10.94
CA VAL A 11 11.10 -9.05 11.66
C VAL A 11 10.63 -9.27 13.09
N GLY A 12 11.31 -8.64 14.05
CA GLY A 12 10.96 -8.72 15.46
C GLY A 12 11.23 -7.42 16.20
N TYR A 13 10.61 -7.28 17.37
CA TYR A 13 10.81 -6.18 18.31
C TYR A 13 11.13 -6.73 19.68
N TYR A 14 12.15 -6.21 20.32
CA TYR A 14 12.52 -6.59 21.70
C TYR A 14 12.63 -8.12 21.92
N GLY A 15 13.23 -8.83 20.95
CA GLY A 15 13.39 -10.29 21.02
C GLY A 15 12.14 -11.12 20.70
N ARG A 16 11.02 -10.49 20.35
CA ARG A 16 9.79 -11.19 19.92
C ARG A 16 9.67 -11.13 18.39
N ALA A 17 9.62 -12.28 17.74
CA ALA A 17 9.36 -12.36 16.31
C ALA A 17 7.90 -11.97 16.02
N VAL A 18 7.72 -11.02 15.09
CA VAL A 18 6.40 -10.58 14.58
C VAL A 18 6.15 -11.19 13.21
N LEU A 19 7.16 -11.22 12.34
CA LEU A 19 7.11 -11.85 11.02
C LEU A 19 8.18 -12.93 10.95
N ARG A 20 7.85 -14.06 10.31
CA ARG A 20 8.72 -15.22 10.17
C ARG A 20 8.75 -15.66 8.72
N GLU A 21 9.93 -15.68 8.11
CA GLU A 21 10.22 -16.24 6.79
C GLU A 21 9.24 -15.82 5.68
N ILE A 22 8.81 -14.55 5.70
CA ILE A 22 7.89 -14.02 4.70
C ILE A 22 8.58 -14.03 3.33
N SER A 23 7.94 -14.70 2.37
CA SER A 23 8.37 -14.69 0.96
C SER A 23 7.19 -14.29 0.08
N LEU A 24 7.35 -13.17 -0.64
CA LEU A 24 6.30 -12.56 -1.46
C LEU A 24 6.93 -11.83 -2.64
N GLU A 25 6.32 -11.92 -3.80
CA GLU A 25 6.68 -11.17 -5.00
C GLU A 25 5.52 -10.26 -5.40
N VAL A 26 5.82 -8.99 -5.71
CA VAL A 26 4.86 -8.01 -6.24
C VAL A 26 5.42 -7.44 -7.53
N ARG A 27 4.64 -7.52 -8.61
CA ARG A 27 5.07 -7.13 -9.96
C ARG A 27 4.50 -5.77 -10.35
N GLY A 28 5.22 -5.08 -11.23
CA GLY A 28 4.72 -3.85 -11.83
C GLY A 28 3.45 -4.09 -12.64
N GLY A 29 2.46 -3.23 -12.43
CA GLY A 29 1.14 -3.33 -13.06
C GLY A 29 0.13 -4.13 -12.25
N GLU A 30 0.52 -4.75 -11.10
CA GLU A 30 -0.42 -5.48 -10.25
C GLU A 30 -0.63 -4.82 -8.89
N VAL A 31 -1.80 -5.07 -8.31
CA VAL A 31 -2.14 -4.78 -6.93
C VAL A 31 -2.22 -6.08 -6.15
N VAL A 32 -1.37 -6.22 -5.13
CA VAL A 32 -1.40 -7.34 -4.18
C VAL A 32 -2.02 -6.86 -2.86
N ALA A 33 -3.11 -7.49 -2.44
CA ALA A 33 -3.73 -7.22 -1.14
C ALA A 33 -3.11 -8.10 -0.05
N LEU A 34 -2.52 -7.48 0.96
CA LEU A 34 -2.10 -8.15 2.19
C LEU A 34 -3.25 -8.12 3.20
N VAL A 35 -3.82 -9.27 3.49
CA VAL A 35 -4.96 -9.42 4.40
C VAL A 35 -4.61 -10.32 5.59
N GLY A 36 -5.41 -10.24 6.65
CA GLY A 36 -5.26 -11.06 7.85
C GLY A 36 -5.77 -10.32 9.09
N PRO A 37 -5.88 -11.00 10.24
CA PRO A 37 -6.37 -10.44 11.48
C PRO A 37 -5.60 -9.19 11.94
N ASN A 38 -6.20 -8.42 12.86
CA ASN A 38 -5.51 -7.27 13.45
C ASN A 38 -4.32 -7.72 14.29
N GLY A 39 -3.24 -6.93 14.26
CA GLY A 39 -2.02 -7.21 15.03
C GLY A 39 -1.14 -8.34 14.48
N VAL A 40 -1.48 -8.95 13.32
CA VAL A 40 -0.73 -10.09 12.77
C VAL A 40 0.62 -9.70 12.12
N GLY A 41 0.89 -8.38 11.94
CA GLY A 41 2.15 -7.89 11.39
C GLY A 41 2.07 -7.22 10.02
N LYS A 42 0.86 -6.91 9.49
CA LYS A 42 0.70 -6.27 8.16
C LYS A 42 1.49 -4.97 8.03
N SER A 43 1.29 -4.02 8.93
CA SER A 43 2.04 -2.74 8.93
C SER A 43 3.53 -2.94 9.25
N THR A 44 3.89 -3.99 10.00
CA THR A 44 5.30 -4.36 10.21
C THR A 44 5.96 -4.76 8.91
N LEU A 45 5.27 -5.51 8.04
CA LEU A 45 5.79 -5.86 6.71
C LEU A 45 5.99 -4.61 5.85
N ILE A 46 5.01 -3.70 5.80
CA ILE A 46 5.13 -2.40 5.10
C ILE A 46 6.36 -1.62 5.59
N ARG A 47 6.54 -1.52 6.92
CA ARG A 47 7.68 -0.82 7.53
C ARG A 47 9.02 -1.49 7.23
N ALA A 48 9.06 -2.81 7.18
CA ALA A 48 10.28 -3.55 6.84
C ALA A 48 10.66 -3.36 5.36
N ILE A 49 9.70 -3.45 4.44
CA ILE A 49 9.93 -3.21 3.01
C ILE A 49 10.42 -1.78 2.76
N SER A 50 9.80 -0.78 3.41
CA SER A 50 10.21 0.62 3.29
C SER A 50 11.53 0.94 3.99
N GLY A 51 12.05 0.02 4.82
CA GLY A 51 13.30 0.17 5.57
C GLY A 51 13.20 1.04 6.82
N VAL A 52 11.98 1.31 7.29
CA VAL A 52 11.74 1.98 8.58
C VAL A 52 12.04 1.04 9.75
N THR A 53 11.73 -0.26 9.58
CA THR A 53 12.06 -1.30 10.57
C THR A 53 13.11 -2.24 9.97
N PRO A 54 14.25 -2.45 10.62
CA PRO A 54 15.24 -3.38 10.13
C PRO A 54 14.72 -4.83 10.19
N ALA A 55 15.04 -5.61 9.16
CA ALA A 55 14.82 -7.05 9.17
C ALA A 55 15.81 -7.75 10.12
N THR A 56 15.35 -8.81 10.77
CA THR A 56 16.22 -9.69 11.56
C THR A 56 16.95 -10.69 10.66
N SER A 57 16.30 -11.15 9.60
CA SER A 57 16.86 -12.01 8.53
C SER A 57 16.09 -11.85 7.24
N GLY A 58 16.62 -12.43 6.16
CA GLY A 58 16.03 -12.35 4.83
C GLY A 58 16.44 -11.08 4.09
N VAL A 59 15.89 -10.89 2.89
CA VAL A 59 16.24 -9.77 2.01
C VAL A 59 15.01 -9.24 1.27
N VAL A 60 14.99 -7.93 1.03
CA VAL A 60 14.03 -7.27 0.14
C VAL A 60 14.80 -6.70 -1.04
N THR A 61 14.42 -7.12 -2.24
CA THR A 61 15.06 -6.66 -3.47
C THR A 61 14.06 -5.99 -4.41
N LEU A 62 14.55 -5.03 -5.19
CA LEU A 62 13.83 -4.45 -6.32
C LEU A 62 14.65 -4.70 -7.59
N ASP A 63 14.09 -5.48 -8.54
CA ASP A 63 14.79 -5.96 -9.74
C ASP A 63 16.14 -6.60 -9.42
N GLY A 64 16.19 -7.42 -8.38
CA GLY A 64 17.38 -8.10 -7.91
C GLY A 64 18.37 -7.23 -7.11
N LYS A 65 18.11 -5.91 -6.97
CA LYS A 65 18.95 -5.02 -6.16
C LYS A 65 18.47 -5.00 -4.71
N ASP A 66 19.34 -5.30 -3.78
CA ASP A 66 19.05 -5.29 -2.34
C ASP A 66 18.76 -3.87 -1.85
N LEU A 67 17.56 -3.66 -1.34
CA LEU A 67 17.10 -2.36 -0.84
C LEU A 67 17.80 -1.95 0.47
N ALA A 68 18.33 -2.89 1.24
CA ALA A 68 19.07 -2.58 2.46
C ALA A 68 20.39 -1.84 2.18
N LYS A 69 20.94 -1.99 0.95
CA LYS A 69 22.19 -1.33 0.53
C LYS A 69 21.97 0.12 0.04
N LEU A 70 20.72 0.53 -0.16
CA LEU A 70 20.38 1.89 -0.58
C LEU A 70 20.35 2.82 0.63
N ASN A 71 20.85 4.06 0.44
CA ASN A 71 20.62 5.12 1.42
C ASN A 71 19.14 5.54 1.43
N SER A 72 18.73 6.35 2.43
CA SER A 72 17.33 6.73 2.60
C SER A 72 16.73 7.48 1.40
N ALA A 73 17.51 8.36 0.76
CA ALA A 73 17.05 9.12 -0.41
C ALA A 73 16.90 8.21 -1.63
N GLU A 74 17.88 7.33 -1.88
CA GLU A 74 17.83 6.34 -2.97
C GLU A 74 16.62 5.41 -2.81
N ARG A 75 16.37 4.93 -1.59
CA ARG A 75 15.22 4.08 -1.30
C ARG A 75 13.90 4.83 -1.49
N ALA A 76 13.79 6.08 -1.02
CA ALA A 76 12.60 6.91 -1.19
C ALA A 76 12.29 7.23 -2.67
N ARG A 77 13.28 7.20 -3.57
CA ARG A 77 13.05 7.28 -5.02
C ARG A 77 12.50 6.00 -5.63
N GLN A 78 12.59 4.87 -4.92
CA GLN A 78 12.10 3.57 -5.40
C GLN A 78 10.78 3.18 -4.78
N ILE A 79 10.57 3.51 -3.51
CA ILE A 79 9.42 3.07 -2.72
C ILE A 79 8.75 4.29 -2.10
N ALA A 80 7.46 4.45 -2.36
CA ALA A 80 6.62 5.40 -1.64
C ALA A 80 5.65 4.67 -0.72
N VAL A 81 5.34 5.30 0.40
CA VAL A 81 4.40 4.76 1.41
C VAL A 81 3.26 5.75 1.63
N VAL A 82 2.04 5.24 1.53
CA VAL A 82 0.82 5.91 1.99
C VAL A 82 0.46 5.29 3.35
N PRO A 83 0.65 6.02 4.46
CA PRO A 83 0.40 5.50 5.79
C PRO A 83 -1.09 5.48 6.13
N GLN A 84 -1.48 4.67 7.11
CA GLN A 84 -2.84 4.58 7.65
C GLN A 84 -3.32 5.91 8.24
N ALA A 85 -2.49 6.55 9.05
CA ALA A 85 -2.79 7.84 9.66
C ALA A 85 -2.17 8.97 8.82
N VAL A 86 -3.03 9.83 8.30
CA VAL A 86 -2.62 10.97 7.49
C VAL A 86 -2.62 12.22 8.34
N ASN A 87 -1.46 12.54 8.93
CA ASN A 87 -1.24 13.81 9.58
C ASN A 87 -0.58 14.78 8.59
N LEU A 88 -1.39 15.59 7.94
CA LEU A 88 -0.91 16.67 7.08
C LEU A 88 -0.91 17.99 7.89
N PRO A 89 0.11 18.84 7.72
CA PRO A 89 0.10 20.15 8.37
C PRO A 89 -1.01 21.03 7.79
N ASP A 90 -1.91 21.50 8.64
CA ASP A 90 -3.13 22.21 8.24
C ASP A 90 -2.87 23.52 7.48
N ALA A 91 -1.74 24.20 7.76
CA ALA A 91 -1.39 25.49 7.17
C ALA A 91 -0.92 25.43 5.71
N PHE A 92 -0.58 24.25 5.22
CA PHE A 92 -0.04 24.07 3.87
C PHE A 92 -1.13 23.91 2.83
N THR A 93 -0.86 24.36 1.61
CA THR A 93 -1.69 24.08 0.43
C THR A 93 -1.46 22.66 -0.08
N VAL A 94 -2.40 22.16 -0.88
CA VAL A 94 -2.29 20.87 -1.56
C VAL A 94 -1.01 20.80 -2.39
N ALA A 95 -0.71 21.85 -3.17
CA ALA A 95 0.50 21.88 -4.01
C ALA A 95 1.78 21.79 -3.18
N GLU A 96 1.87 22.46 -2.04
CA GLU A 96 3.03 22.38 -1.15
C GLU A 96 3.19 21.00 -0.55
N ILE A 97 2.11 20.34 -0.13
CA ILE A 97 2.15 18.96 0.38
C ILE A 97 2.63 17.99 -0.71
N VAL A 98 2.11 18.12 -1.93
CA VAL A 98 2.52 17.23 -3.04
C VAL A 98 3.97 17.48 -3.40
N MET A 99 4.43 18.74 -3.40
CA MET A 99 5.81 19.12 -3.63
C MET A 99 6.78 18.50 -2.62
N MET A 100 6.38 18.30 -1.35
CA MET A 100 7.20 17.57 -0.37
C MET A 100 7.56 16.15 -0.83
N GLY A 101 6.77 15.54 -1.73
CA GLY A 101 7.12 14.27 -2.37
C GLY A 101 8.38 14.33 -3.22
N ARG A 102 8.82 15.53 -3.65
CA ARG A 102 10.06 15.73 -4.41
C ARG A 102 11.31 15.74 -3.55
N THR A 103 11.18 15.81 -2.21
CA THR A 103 12.33 15.88 -1.28
C THR A 103 13.48 14.91 -1.61
N PRO A 104 13.25 13.63 -1.97
CA PRO A 104 14.35 12.71 -2.30
C PRO A 104 15.12 13.09 -3.57
N HIS A 105 14.56 13.94 -4.43
CA HIS A 105 15.16 14.37 -5.70
C HIS A 105 15.82 15.73 -5.63
N LEU A 106 15.54 16.50 -4.56
CA LEU A 106 16.11 17.82 -4.40
C LEU A 106 17.59 17.74 -3.98
N PRO A 107 18.44 18.64 -4.48
CA PRO A 107 19.82 18.72 -4.01
C PRO A 107 19.85 19.28 -2.58
N LEU A 108 20.91 18.98 -1.83
CA LEU A 108 21.10 19.50 -0.47
C LEU A 108 21.16 21.05 -0.42
N TRP A 109 21.65 21.65 -1.49
CA TRP A 109 21.74 23.10 -1.67
C TRP A 109 21.06 23.49 -2.97
N GLY A 110 20.02 24.28 -2.89
CA GLY A 110 19.24 24.74 -4.04
C GLY A 110 17.74 24.59 -3.77
N GLY A 111 16.94 25.22 -4.61
CA GLY A 111 15.48 25.14 -4.57
C GLY A 111 14.91 24.11 -5.54
N GLU A 112 13.60 24.06 -5.57
CA GLU A 112 12.80 23.29 -6.51
C GLU A 112 13.10 23.73 -7.96
N ARG A 113 13.15 22.77 -8.84
CA ARG A 113 13.36 23.02 -10.28
C ARG A 113 12.03 22.94 -11.01
N LYS A 114 11.95 23.52 -12.21
CA LYS A 114 10.75 23.43 -13.05
C LYS A 114 10.25 21.99 -13.19
N ARG A 115 11.18 21.03 -13.39
CA ARG A 115 10.83 19.60 -13.45
C ARG A 115 10.09 19.12 -12.20
N ASP A 116 10.48 19.57 -11.01
CA ASP A 116 9.85 19.13 -9.76
C ASP A 116 8.42 19.64 -9.67
N CYS A 117 8.18 20.88 -10.11
CA CYS A 117 6.83 21.44 -10.21
C CYS A 117 5.98 20.67 -11.24
N ASP A 118 6.56 20.33 -12.42
CA ASP A 118 5.86 19.59 -13.46
C ASP A 118 5.47 18.19 -12.96
N VAL A 119 6.37 17.47 -12.25
CA VAL A 119 6.10 16.15 -11.68
C VAL A 119 5.03 16.23 -10.59
N ALA A 120 5.11 17.22 -9.69
CA ALA A 120 4.09 17.41 -8.66
C ALA A 120 2.71 17.71 -9.28
N TRP A 121 2.67 18.51 -10.34
CA TRP A 121 1.44 18.78 -11.07
C TRP A 121 0.86 17.53 -11.73
N GLN A 122 1.68 16.73 -12.41
CA GLN A 122 1.26 15.44 -12.99
C GLN A 122 0.74 14.47 -11.93
N ALA A 123 1.37 14.42 -10.74
CA ALA A 123 0.89 13.62 -9.63
C ALA A 123 -0.49 14.08 -9.15
N MET A 124 -0.74 15.39 -9.07
CA MET A 124 -2.07 15.93 -8.73
C MET A 124 -3.11 15.57 -9.79
N GLN A 125 -2.78 15.67 -11.08
CA GLN A 125 -3.67 15.26 -12.17
C GLN A 125 -3.99 13.76 -12.10
N SER A 126 -2.97 12.91 -11.90
CA SER A 126 -3.16 11.46 -11.79
C SER A 126 -4.04 11.04 -10.61
N THR A 127 -4.21 11.91 -9.62
CA THR A 127 -5.07 11.69 -8.44
C THR A 127 -6.33 12.55 -8.43
N GLU A 128 -6.59 13.29 -9.52
CA GLU A 128 -7.78 14.14 -9.74
C GLU A 128 -7.96 15.22 -8.62
N ILE A 129 -6.86 15.90 -8.26
CA ILE A 129 -6.87 16.97 -7.23
C ILE A 129 -6.21 18.26 -7.70
N GLU A 130 -5.88 18.41 -8.98
CA GLU A 130 -5.24 19.61 -9.53
C GLU A 130 -6.07 20.87 -9.30
N SER A 131 -7.40 20.76 -9.30
CA SER A 131 -8.32 21.86 -9.00
C SER A 131 -8.25 22.34 -7.55
N LEU A 132 -7.67 21.52 -6.65
CA LEU A 132 -7.51 21.81 -5.23
C LEU A 132 -6.11 22.37 -4.89
N ALA A 133 -5.23 22.55 -5.88
CA ALA A 133 -3.81 22.86 -5.68
C ALA A 133 -3.53 24.02 -4.71
N THR A 134 -4.36 25.07 -4.75
CA THR A 134 -4.23 26.27 -3.91
C THR A 134 -5.03 26.21 -2.61
N ARG A 135 -5.87 25.18 -2.42
CA ARG A 135 -6.62 24.99 -1.17
C ARG A 135 -5.70 24.55 -0.04
N ARG A 136 -6.03 24.96 1.16
CA ARG A 136 -5.37 24.51 2.38
C ARG A 136 -5.86 23.10 2.75
N VAL A 137 -5.00 22.37 3.42
CA VAL A 137 -5.29 20.99 3.85
C VAL A 137 -6.45 20.93 4.84
N ASP A 138 -6.60 21.91 5.74
CA ASP A 138 -7.69 21.98 6.72
C ASP A 138 -9.09 22.13 6.08
N GLU A 139 -9.16 22.62 4.84
CA GLU A 139 -10.41 22.79 4.08
C GLU A 139 -10.85 21.50 3.35
N LEU A 140 -10.05 20.44 3.38
CA LEU A 140 -10.28 19.21 2.60
C LEU A 140 -11.12 18.20 3.37
N SER A 141 -11.99 17.49 2.64
CA SER A 141 -12.64 16.27 3.12
C SER A 141 -11.61 15.13 3.35
N GLY A 142 -11.99 14.10 4.11
CA GLY A 142 -11.12 12.94 4.35
C GLY A 142 -10.67 12.24 3.07
N GLY A 143 -11.57 12.10 2.09
CA GLY A 143 -11.25 11.49 0.79
C GLY A 143 -10.29 12.35 -0.05
N GLU A 144 -10.45 13.68 -0.04
CA GLU A 144 -9.51 14.60 -0.71
C GLU A 144 -8.14 14.55 -0.04
N ARG A 145 -8.07 14.55 1.31
CA ARG A 145 -6.80 14.39 2.04
C ARG A 145 -6.09 13.08 1.67
N GLN A 146 -6.83 11.98 1.52
CA GLN A 146 -6.24 10.70 1.11
C GLN A 146 -5.66 10.78 -0.31
N ARG A 147 -6.35 11.43 -1.25
CA ARG A 147 -5.83 11.67 -2.61
C ARG A 147 -4.58 12.56 -2.60
N VAL A 148 -4.51 13.56 -1.73
CA VAL A 148 -3.30 14.42 -1.55
C VAL A 148 -2.11 13.58 -1.09
N VAL A 149 -2.29 12.65 -0.15
CA VAL A 149 -1.22 11.76 0.29
C VAL A 149 -0.78 10.82 -0.82
N MET A 150 -1.71 10.31 -1.62
CA MET A 150 -1.38 9.50 -2.79
C MET A 150 -0.62 10.33 -3.84
N ALA A 151 -1.02 11.58 -4.12
CA ALA A 151 -0.30 12.49 -5.01
C ALA A 151 1.13 12.75 -4.51
N ARG A 152 1.29 13.02 -3.21
CA ARG A 152 2.61 13.18 -2.59
C ARG A 152 3.48 11.95 -2.77
N ALA A 153 2.91 10.75 -2.60
CA ALA A 153 3.62 9.51 -2.83
C ALA A 153 4.03 9.33 -4.30
N LEU A 154 3.16 9.65 -5.25
CA LEU A 154 3.46 9.61 -6.69
C LEU A 154 4.51 10.63 -7.11
N ALA A 155 4.52 11.81 -6.48
CA ALA A 155 5.53 12.83 -6.75
C ALA A 155 6.96 12.38 -6.42
N GLN A 156 7.15 11.29 -5.67
CA GLN A 156 8.45 10.64 -5.51
C GLN A 156 8.91 9.88 -6.77
N GLU A 157 8.07 9.75 -7.80
CA GLU A 157 8.30 8.91 -8.99
C GLU A 157 8.70 7.47 -8.58
N PRO A 158 7.93 6.81 -7.65
CA PRO A 158 8.31 5.51 -7.14
C PRO A 158 8.08 4.41 -8.18
N ARG A 159 8.69 3.26 -7.95
CA ARG A 159 8.42 2.02 -8.68
C ARG A 159 7.54 1.06 -7.88
N VAL A 160 7.55 1.23 -6.57
CA VAL A 160 6.73 0.46 -5.62
C VAL A 160 5.88 1.43 -4.81
N LEU A 161 4.60 1.15 -4.70
CA LEU A 161 3.65 1.89 -3.86
C LEU A 161 3.13 0.97 -2.75
N LEU A 162 3.43 1.33 -1.51
CA LEU A 162 2.96 0.63 -0.33
C LEU A 162 1.81 1.40 0.29
N LEU A 163 0.65 0.76 0.42
CA LEU A 163 -0.55 1.35 0.99
C LEU A 163 -0.88 0.66 2.32
N ASP A 164 -0.73 1.37 3.44
CA ASP A 164 -1.06 0.83 4.76
C ASP A 164 -2.47 1.27 5.17
N GLU A 165 -3.45 0.36 5.02
CA GLU A 165 -4.87 0.59 5.32
C GLU A 165 -5.45 1.86 4.65
N PRO A 166 -5.31 2.02 3.32
CA PRO A 166 -5.63 3.27 2.63
C PRO A 166 -7.12 3.64 2.66
N THR A 167 -7.99 2.72 3.06
CA THR A 167 -9.45 2.91 3.13
C THR A 167 -9.97 3.12 4.55
N ALA A 168 -9.08 3.12 5.56
CA ALA A 168 -9.49 3.31 6.95
C ALA A 168 -10.16 4.67 7.17
N HIS A 169 -11.24 4.69 7.96
CA HIS A 169 -12.01 5.89 8.29
C HIS A 169 -12.64 6.66 7.13
N LEU A 170 -12.66 6.08 5.92
CA LEU A 170 -13.35 6.65 4.77
C LEU A 170 -14.75 6.06 4.62
N ASP A 171 -15.69 6.84 4.10
CA ASP A 171 -16.97 6.34 3.66
C ASP A 171 -16.87 5.45 2.42
N LEU A 172 -17.91 4.69 2.09
CA LEU A 172 -17.92 3.72 1.00
C LEU A 172 -17.52 4.33 -0.36
N LYS A 173 -18.01 5.55 -0.67
CA LYS A 173 -17.67 6.23 -1.92
C LYS A 173 -16.18 6.50 -2.04
N HIS A 174 -15.57 6.99 -0.99
CA HIS A 174 -14.15 7.32 -0.95
C HIS A 174 -13.27 6.08 -0.89
N GLN A 175 -13.69 5.01 -0.18
CA GLN A 175 -12.99 3.72 -0.19
C GLN A 175 -12.88 3.16 -1.61
N VAL A 176 -14.00 3.11 -2.35
CA VAL A 176 -14.05 2.65 -3.75
C VAL A 176 -13.14 3.52 -4.63
N ALA A 177 -13.17 4.85 -4.46
CA ALA A 177 -12.36 5.76 -5.25
C ALA A 177 -10.86 5.54 -5.03
N VAL A 178 -10.41 5.33 -3.78
CA VAL A 178 -9.01 5.08 -3.45
C VAL A 178 -8.51 3.74 -4.02
N LEU A 179 -9.32 2.68 -3.93
CA LEU A 179 -8.93 1.36 -4.46
C LEU A 179 -8.89 1.35 -5.99
N LYS A 180 -9.86 1.98 -6.66
CA LYS A 180 -9.82 2.18 -8.11
C LYS A 180 -8.61 2.99 -8.55
N LEU A 181 -8.30 4.06 -7.81
CA LEU A 181 -7.12 4.87 -8.08
C LEU A 181 -5.84 4.02 -7.96
N ALA A 182 -5.71 3.19 -6.93
CA ALA A 182 -4.56 2.28 -6.77
C ALA A 182 -4.41 1.32 -7.96
N GLN A 183 -5.51 0.74 -8.47
CA GLN A 183 -5.50 -0.10 -9.68
C GLN A 183 -5.08 0.70 -10.92
N THR A 184 -5.67 1.87 -11.12
CA THR A 184 -5.34 2.73 -12.27
C THR A 184 -3.85 3.11 -12.24
N LEU A 185 -3.32 3.49 -11.08
CA LEU A 185 -1.91 3.84 -10.93
C LEU A 185 -0.99 2.65 -11.17
N ALA A 186 -1.34 1.45 -10.67
CA ALA A 186 -0.59 0.24 -10.95
C ALA A 186 -0.48 0.00 -12.46
N GLN A 187 -1.59 0.03 -13.16
CA GLN A 187 -1.65 -0.26 -14.60
C GLN A 187 -1.03 0.85 -15.47
N ALA A 188 -1.40 2.12 -15.22
CA ALA A 188 -0.95 3.24 -16.04
C ALA A 188 0.54 3.57 -15.88
N HIS A 189 1.08 3.42 -14.68
CA HIS A 189 2.48 3.74 -14.37
C HIS A 189 3.37 2.50 -14.19
N GLY A 190 2.83 1.29 -14.31
CA GLY A 190 3.58 0.06 -14.11
C GLY A 190 4.09 -0.12 -12.68
N LEU A 191 3.38 0.45 -11.68
CA LEU A 191 3.77 0.36 -10.28
C LEU A 191 3.51 -1.03 -9.72
N ALA A 192 4.44 -1.54 -8.91
CA ALA A 192 4.18 -2.69 -8.04
C ALA A 192 3.46 -2.18 -6.78
N VAL A 193 2.19 -2.55 -6.58
CA VAL A 193 1.38 -2.04 -5.46
C VAL A 193 1.13 -3.14 -4.44
N LEU A 194 1.51 -2.90 -3.18
CA LEU A 194 1.16 -3.74 -2.04
C LEU A 194 0.26 -2.94 -1.09
N ALA A 195 -0.98 -3.37 -0.91
CA ALA A 195 -1.97 -2.70 -0.06
C ALA A 195 -2.39 -3.59 1.11
N THR A 196 -2.30 -3.11 2.35
CA THR A 196 -2.94 -3.78 3.47
C THR A 196 -4.42 -3.43 3.49
N LEU A 197 -5.29 -4.44 3.55
CA LEU A 197 -6.74 -4.25 3.56
C LEU A 197 -7.37 -5.06 4.69
N HIS A 198 -8.41 -4.49 5.33
CA HIS A 198 -9.23 -5.18 6.33
C HIS A 198 -10.45 -5.86 5.72
N ASP A 199 -11.06 -5.22 4.73
CA ASP A 199 -12.24 -5.73 4.05
C ASP A 199 -11.82 -6.77 3.00
N LEU A 200 -12.17 -8.04 3.25
CA LEU A 200 -11.84 -9.15 2.36
C LEU A 200 -12.60 -9.05 1.03
N ASN A 201 -13.81 -8.49 1.03
CA ASN A 201 -14.59 -8.33 -0.18
C ASN A 201 -14.01 -7.24 -1.09
N GLN A 202 -13.51 -6.13 -0.49
CA GLN A 202 -12.75 -5.14 -1.23
C GLN A 202 -11.44 -5.73 -1.78
N ALA A 203 -10.70 -6.49 -0.97
CA ALA A 203 -9.49 -7.17 -1.40
C ALA A 203 -9.76 -8.14 -2.57
N ALA A 204 -10.86 -8.92 -2.49
CA ALA A 204 -11.27 -9.84 -3.55
C ALA A 204 -11.63 -9.14 -4.87
N HIS A 205 -12.15 -7.91 -4.78
CA HIS A 205 -12.65 -7.16 -5.94
C HIS A 205 -11.58 -6.29 -6.60
N TYR A 206 -10.68 -5.70 -5.81
CA TYR A 206 -9.73 -4.69 -6.30
C TYR A 206 -8.28 -5.20 -6.42
N ALA A 207 -7.93 -6.35 -5.86
CA ALA A 207 -6.59 -6.89 -5.99
C ALA A 207 -6.49 -7.98 -7.05
N ASP A 208 -5.38 -7.99 -7.79
CA ASP A 208 -5.05 -9.04 -8.74
C ASP A 208 -4.64 -10.32 -8.00
N ARG A 209 -3.92 -10.14 -6.88
CA ARG A 209 -3.52 -11.23 -5.99
C ARG A 209 -3.73 -10.84 -4.53
N ALA A 210 -3.93 -11.84 -3.69
CA ALA A 210 -4.04 -11.69 -2.25
C ALA A 210 -2.93 -12.50 -1.56
N ALA A 211 -2.46 -11.99 -0.42
CA ALA A 211 -1.55 -12.65 0.49
C ALA A 211 -2.19 -12.69 1.88
N LEU A 212 -2.51 -13.87 2.39
CA LEU A 212 -3.13 -14.07 3.71
C LEU A 212 -2.04 -14.26 4.77
N LEU A 213 -1.91 -13.28 5.65
CA LEU A 213 -0.96 -13.29 6.76
C LEU A 213 -1.65 -13.74 8.04
N THR A 214 -1.11 -14.76 8.69
CA THR A 214 -1.61 -15.27 9.99
C THR A 214 -0.43 -15.65 10.88
N ASN A 215 -0.50 -15.34 12.18
CA ASN A 215 0.54 -15.70 13.13
C ASN A 215 1.98 -15.30 12.70
N GLY A 216 2.10 -14.23 11.94
CA GLY A 216 3.38 -13.74 11.42
C GLY A 216 3.93 -14.49 10.22
N GLU A 217 3.15 -15.37 9.58
CA GLU A 217 3.54 -16.17 8.41
C GLU A 217 2.52 -16.02 7.27
N LEU A 218 2.96 -16.15 6.01
CA LEU A 218 2.05 -16.19 4.87
C LEU A 218 1.42 -17.58 4.75
N ARG A 219 0.12 -17.66 4.95
CA ARG A 219 -0.66 -18.90 4.86
C ARG A 219 -0.97 -19.28 3.43
N ALA A 220 -1.30 -18.30 2.60
CA ALA A 220 -1.64 -18.46 1.21
C ALA A 220 -1.31 -17.20 0.41
N VAL A 221 -0.86 -17.38 -0.83
CA VAL A 221 -0.60 -16.29 -1.79
C VAL A 221 -1.08 -16.76 -3.17
N GLY A 222 -1.91 -15.96 -3.84
CA GLY A 222 -2.45 -16.32 -5.15
C GLY A 222 -3.58 -15.41 -5.57
N ARG A 223 -4.37 -15.81 -6.56
CA ARG A 223 -5.59 -15.08 -6.92
C ARG A 223 -6.59 -15.09 -5.75
N PRO A 224 -7.42 -14.05 -5.59
CA PRO A 224 -8.39 -14.02 -4.49
C PRO A 224 -9.22 -15.29 -4.33
N VAL A 225 -9.64 -15.92 -5.43
CA VAL A 225 -10.41 -17.19 -5.41
C VAL A 225 -9.63 -18.38 -4.83
N GLU A 226 -8.32 -18.37 -4.94
CA GLU A 226 -7.43 -19.42 -4.42
C GLU A 226 -7.11 -19.20 -2.93
N VAL A 227 -7.04 -17.94 -2.51
CA VAL A 227 -6.67 -17.53 -1.15
C VAL A 227 -7.88 -17.47 -0.23
N PHE A 228 -9.01 -16.91 -0.71
CA PHE A 228 -10.21 -16.70 0.11
C PHE A 228 -11.12 -17.93 0.04
N THR A 229 -10.67 -19.01 0.66
CA THR A 229 -11.45 -20.22 0.86
C THR A 229 -12.01 -20.28 2.29
N PRO A 230 -13.16 -20.98 2.52
CA PRO A 230 -13.69 -21.18 3.87
C PRO A 230 -12.64 -21.72 4.85
N ALA A 231 -11.83 -22.69 4.41
CA ALA A 231 -10.81 -23.33 5.25
C ALA A 231 -9.70 -22.33 5.65
N HIS A 232 -9.17 -21.56 4.71
CA HIS A 232 -8.13 -20.57 5.01
C HIS A 232 -8.65 -19.47 5.93
N LEU A 233 -9.82 -18.90 5.59
CA LEU A 233 -10.36 -17.77 6.33
C LEU A 233 -10.86 -18.19 7.73
N SER A 234 -11.56 -19.32 7.85
CA SER A 234 -12.00 -19.80 9.18
C SER A 234 -10.81 -20.08 10.10
N SER A 235 -9.75 -20.69 9.58
CA SER A 235 -8.51 -20.91 10.32
C SER A 235 -7.81 -19.59 10.71
N ALA A 236 -7.77 -18.61 9.80
CA ALA A 236 -7.09 -17.35 10.01
C ALA A 236 -7.79 -16.43 11.02
N TYR A 237 -9.14 -16.37 10.96
CA TYR A 237 -9.95 -15.45 11.75
C TYR A 237 -10.59 -16.10 12.99
N GLY A 238 -10.47 -17.43 13.15
CA GLY A 238 -10.97 -18.14 14.32
C GLY A 238 -12.50 -18.23 14.41
N LEU A 239 -13.20 -18.07 13.28
CA LEU A 239 -14.66 -18.18 13.20
C LEU A 239 -15.07 -18.85 11.88
N PRO A 240 -16.23 -19.53 11.81
CA PRO A 240 -16.73 -20.09 10.57
C PRO A 240 -16.97 -18.99 9.52
N VAL A 241 -16.51 -19.23 8.29
CA VAL A 241 -16.65 -18.30 7.17
C VAL A 241 -17.18 -19.06 5.97
N ASN A 242 -18.24 -18.53 5.35
CA ASN A 242 -18.74 -18.99 4.07
C ASN A 242 -18.17 -18.10 2.96
N VAL A 243 -17.86 -18.69 1.81
CA VAL A 243 -17.39 -17.97 0.63
C VAL A 243 -18.23 -18.41 -0.55
N ILE A 244 -18.89 -17.47 -1.20
CA ILE A 244 -19.70 -17.69 -2.40
C ILE A 244 -19.21 -16.79 -3.54
N PRO A 245 -19.49 -17.13 -4.80
CA PRO A 245 -19.21 -16.21 -5.91
C PRO A 245 -20.08 -14.94 -5.80
N HIS A 246 -19.48 -13.78 -5.97
CA HIS A 246 -20.23 -12.53 -6.04
C HIS A 246 -21.13 -12.53 -7.26
N PRO A 247 -22.46 -12.26 -7.14
CA PRO A 247 -23.44 -12.47 -8.20
C PRO A 247 -23.19 -11.64 -9.46
N MET A 248 -22.53 -10.48 -9.36
CA MET A 248 -22.24 -9.60 -10.49
C MET A 248 -20.83 -9.75 -11.03
N TYR A 249 -19.84 -10.08 -10.19
CA TYR A 249 -18.42 -10.01 -10.57
C TYR A 249 -17.74 -11.36 -10.56
N GLY A 250 -18.35 -12.39 -9.96
CA GLY A 250 -17.76 -13.72 -9.82
C GLY A 250 -16.58 -13.81 -8.85
N THR A 251 -16.14 -12.69 -8.27
CA THR A 251 -15.10 -12.65 -7.25
C THR A 251 -15.58 -13.30 -5.96
N PRO A 252 -14.69 -13.78 -5.06
CA PRO A 252 -15.12 -14.30 -3.77
C PRO A 252 -15.88 -13.24 -2.95
N LEU A 253 -17.06 -13.62 -2.45
CA LEU A 253 -17.83 -12.87 -1.47
C LEU A 253 -17.75 -13.61 -0.14
N VAL A 254 -17.09 -12.98 0.81
CA VAL A 254 -16.79 -13.53 2.14
C VAL A 254 -17.91 -13.15 3.10
N LEU A 255 -18.53 -14.16 3.70
CA LEU A 255 -19.67 -14.04 4.61
C LEU A 255 -19.31 -14.69 5.95
N PRO A 256 -18.99 -13.92 7.01
CA PRO A 256 -18.79 -14.49 8.33
C PRO A 256 -20.08 -15.14 8.84
N ASP A 257 -19.98 -16.34 9.40
CA ASP A 257 -21.11 -16.97 10.08
C ASP A 257 -21.12 -16.49 11.53
N GLY A 258 -22.06 -15.59 11.84
CA GLY A 258 -22.23 -15.04 13.19
C GLY A 258 -23.11 -15.91 14.10
N LYS A 259 -23.47 -17.12 13.67
CA LYS A 259 -24.27 -18.08 14.46
C LYS A 259 -23.36 -19.07 15.18
N THR A 260 -22.67 -18.61 16.20
CA THR A 260 -22.01 -19.48 17.20
C THR A 260 -22.50 -19.12 18.59
#